data_c1204675c6bc5388513a809f2473cac2
#
_entry.id   c1204675c6bc5388513a809f2473cac2
#
_cell.length_a   1.000
_cell.length_b   1.000
_cell.length_c   1.000
_cell.angle_alpha   90.00
_cell.angle_beta   90.00
_cell.angle_gamma   90.00
#
_symmetry.space_group_name_H-M   'P 1'
#
loop_
_entity.id
_entity.type
_entity.pdbx_description
1 polymer ?
#
loop_
_entity_poly.entity_id
_entity_poly.type
_entity_poly.pdbx_seq_one_letter_code
_entity_poly.pdbx_strand_id
1 'polypeptide(L)'
;LVQYFQGFRLDWYPANPPGKQVQVAPLGRLHFDLMDYDRDLLRPKTPSNAMMYEVIDLHPQATVAHPVMGTDGAQTVFIVVRDQNLLPVESAAVTLVAHFKGETRTLLLPPTDEHGVSTLELSFQDQDPGTEVDLEYFVSSGTVLTMTRDSFRIWW
;
A
#
# COMPACT_ATOMS: atom_id res chain seq x y z
N LEU A 1 -28.57 -18.29 25.48
CA LEU A 1 -27.54 -19.33 25.50
C LEU A 1 -26.20 -18.69 25.17
N VAL A 2 -25.16 -19.08 25.92
CA VAL A 2 -23.81 -18.52 25.79
C VAL A 2 -22.83 -19.67 25.64
N GLN A 3 -21.86 -19.56 24.73
CA GLN A 3 -20.79 -20.52 24.54
C GLN A 3 -19.42 -19.78 24.56
N TYR A 4 -18.51 -20.29 25.40
CA TYR A 4 -17.17 -19.73 25.56
C TYR A 4 -16.14 -20.52 24.76
N PHE A 5 -15.22 -19.80 24.10
CA PHE A 5 -14.05 -20.32 23.42
C PHE A 5 -12.79 -19.62 23.95
N GLN A 6 -11.61 -20.08 23.60
CA GLN A 6 -10.35 -19.55 24.10
C GLN A 6 -10.14 -18.04 23.79
N GLY A 7 -10.64 -17.56 22.66
CA GLY A 7 -10.43 -16.16 22.22
C GLY A 7 -11.71 -15.35 22.08
N PHE A 8 -12.89 -15.93 22.23
CA PHE A 8 -14.16 -15.23 22.04
C PHE A 8 -15.33 -15.95 22.73
N ARG A 9 -16.49 -15.27 22.84
CA ARG A 9 -17.76 -15.79 23.33
C ARG A 9 -18.83 -15.60 22.28
N LEU A 10 -19.66 -16.63 22.04
CA LEU A 10 -20.86 -16.53 21.24
C LEU A 10 -22.09 -16.40 22.12
N ASP A 11 -22.92 -15.43 21.81
CA ASP A 11 -24.22 -15.19 22.42
C ASP A 11 -25.33 -15.56 21.44
N TRP A 12 -26.33 -16.35 21.86
CA TRP A 12 -27.46 -16.71 21.03
C TRP A 12 -28.70 -15.90 21.42
N TYR A 13 -29.24 -15.19 20.44
CA TYR A 13 -30.42 -14.35 20.54
C TYR A 13 -31.54 -14.92 19.65
N PRO A 14 -32.42 -15.82 20.19
CA PRO A 14 -33.43 -16.53 19.40
C PRO A 14 -34.47 -15.59 18.77
N ALA A 15 -34.69 -14.41 19.34
CA ALA A 15 -35.62 -13.40 18.83
C ALA A 15 -35.09 -12.62 17.61
N ASN A 16 -33.81 -12.74 17.27
CA ASN A 16 -33.24 -12.09 16.11
C ASN A 16 -33.60 -12.83 14.80
N PRO A 17 -33.66 -12.12 13.67
CA PRO A 17 -33.88 -12.74 12.36
C PRO A 17 -32.88 -13.87 12.07
N PRO A 18 -33.30 -14.89 11.26
CA PRO A 18 -32.38 -15.96 10.83
C PRO A 18 -31.07 -15.40 10.25
N GLY A 19 -29.94 -16.01 10.61
CA GLY A 19 -28.60 -15.56 10.25
C GLY A 19 -28.00 -14.45 11.14
N LYS A 20 -28.79 -13.85 12.05
CA LYS A 20 -28.32 -12.86 13.04
C LYS A 20 -28.52 -13.34 14.48
N GLN A 21 -28.88 -14.58 14.67
CA GLN A 21 -29.21 -15.15 15.97
C GLN A 21 -27.96 -15.46 16.82
N VAL A 22 -26.84 -15.75 16.16
CA VAL A 22 -25.55 -15.97 16.83
C VAL A 22 -24.67 -14.76 16.60
N GLN A 23 -24.14 -14.20 17.68
CA GLN A 23 -23.28 -13.02 17.63
C GLN A 23 -22.05 -13.24 18.49
N VAL A 24 -20.93 -12.63 18.07
CA VAL A 24 -19.71 -12.58 18.88
C VAL A 24 -19.92 -11.53 19.98
N ALA A 25 -19.75 -11.95 21.23
CA ALA A 25 -19.87 -11.01 22.34
C ALA A 25 -18.75 -9.96 22.32
N PRO A 26 -19.05 -8.69 22.59
CA PRO A 26 -18.05 -7.63 22.70
C PRO A 26 -17.29 -7.74 24.02
N LEU A 27 -16.41 -8.76 24.17
CA LEU A 27 -15.72 -9.07 25.41
C LEU A 27 -14.89 -7.88 25.93
N GLY A 28 -14.29 -7.11 25.05
CA GLY A 28 -13.56 -5.90 25.43
C GLY A 28 -14.46 -4.87 26.13
N ARG A 29 -15.67 -4.68 25.60
CA ARG A 29 -16.65 -3.78 26.23
C ARG A 29 -17.16 -4.31 27.56
N LEU A 30 -17.45 -5.61 27.62
CA LEU A 30 -17.88 -6.27 28.88
C LEU A 30 -16.79 -6.18 29.95
N HIS A 31 -15.55 -6.42 29.60
CA HIS A 31 -14.42 -6.28 30.50
C HIS A 31 -14.26 -4.82 30.97
N PHE A 32 -14.36 -3.86 30.05
CA PHE A 32 -14.27 -2.44 30.34
C PHE A 32 -15.32 -2.02 31.37
N ASP A 33 -16.59 -2.43 31.16
CA ASP A 33 -17.69 -2.09 32.07
C ASP A 33 -17.58 -2.84 33.43
N LEU A 34 -17.00 -4.05 33.45
CA LEU A 34 -16.79 -4.82 34.68
C LEU A 34 -15.68 -4.23 35.56
N MET A 35 -14.62 -3.70 34.93
CA MET A 35 -13.46 -3.14 35.65
C MET A 35 -13.62 -1.66 36.01
N ASP A 36 -14.79 -1.08 35.72
CA ASP A 36 -15.15 0.32 35.98
C ASP A 36 -14.09 1.34 35.49
N TYR A 37 -13.55 1.08 34.29
CA TYR A 37 -12.60 1.99 33.66
C TYR A 37 -13.27 3.32 33.30
N ASP A 38 -12.46 4.39 33.27
CA ASP A 38 -12.92 5.72 32.88
C ASP A 38 -13.52 5.71 31.48
N ARG A 39 -14.80 6.12 31.37
CA ARG A 39 -15.53 6.17 30.10
C ARG A 39 -14.93 7.13 29.08
N ASP A 40 -14.12 8.08 29.50
CA ASP A 40 -13.40 8.97 28.59
C ASP A 40 -12.37 8.21 27.71
N LEU A 41 -11.94 7.02 28.13
CA LEU A 41 -11.11 6.13 27.33
C LEU A 41 -11.83 5.56 26.09
N LEU A 42 -13.16 5.58 26.08
CA LEU A 42 -13.98 5.13 24.94
C LEU A 42 -14.25 6.25 23.92
N ARG A 43 -13.91 7.49 24.24
CA ARG A 43 -14.07 8.60 23.31
C ARG A 43 -13.02 8.50 22.21
N PRO A 44 -13.42 8.65 20.93
CA PRO A 44 -12.45 8.80 19.86
C PRO A 44 -11.52 9.97 20.19
N LYS A 45 -10.24 9.72 20.26
CA LYS A 45 -9.24 10.80 20.33
C LYS A 45 -8.77 11.08 18.92
N THR A 46 -8.94 12.32 18.48
CA THR A 46 -8.23 12.79 17.30
C THR A 46 -6.74 12.71 17.65
N PRO A 47 -5.91 12.07 16.82
CA PRO A 47 -4.46 12.12 17.01
C PRO A 47 -4.07 13.58 17.18
N SER A 48 -3.32 13.92 18.25
CA SER A 48 -2.79 15.28 18.35
C SER A 48 -1.86 15.47 17.16
N ASN A 49 -2.06 16.52 16.38
CA ASN A 49 -1.18 16.90 15.25
C ASN A 49 0.28 17.15 15.68
N ALA A 50 0.58 17.00 16.95
CA ALA A 50 1.92 17.09 17.51
C ALA A 50 2.72 15.79 17.43
N MET A 51 2.11 14.64 17.14
CA MET A 51 2.89 13.48 16.72
C MET A 51 3.20 13.69 15.22
N MET A 52 4.38 14.20 14.92
CA MET A 52 4.98 14.04 13.61
C MET A 52 4.97 12.54 13.34
N TYR A 53 4.15 12.17 12.38
CA TYR A 53 4.05 10.78 11.95
C TYR A 53 5.35 10.46 11.22
N GLU A 54 6.28 9.80 11.91
CA GLU A 54 7.56 9.45 11.32
C GLU A 54 7.36 8.20 10.45
N VAL A 55 7.71 8.33 9.19
CA VAL A 55 7.82 7.18 8.29
C VAL A 55 9.10 6.45 8.65
N ILE A 56 8.97 5.22 9.14
CA ILE A 56 10.09 4.35 9.54
C ILE A 56 10.29 3.17 8.61
N ASP A 57 9.32 2.89 7.75
CA ASP A 57 9.40 1.87 6.71
C ASP A 57 8.55 2.30 5.50
N LEU A 58 8.93 1.83 4.30
CA LEU A 58 8.26 2.11 3.03
C LEU A 58 7.93 0.81 2.30
N HIS A 59 6.67 0.71 1.86
CA HIS A 59 6.14 -0.40 1.07
C HIS A 59 5.78 0.08 -0.34
N PRO A 60 6.75 0.23 -1.26
CA PRO A 60 6.47 0.61 -2.63
C PRO A 60 5.95 -0.58 -3.45
N GLN A 61 4.97 -0.31 -4.28
CA GLN A 61 4.45 -1.24 -5.28
C GLN A 61 4.47 -0.57 -6.64
N ALA A 62 5.27 -1.10 -7.57
CA ALA A 62 5.32 -0.62 -8.94
C ALA A 62 4.42 -1.45 -9.85
N THR A 63 3.91 -0.83 -10.91
CA THR A 63 3.18 -1.50 -11.97
C THR A 63 3.31 -0.72 -13.28
N VAL A 64 3.15 -1.43 -14.40
CA VAL A 64 3.13 -0.85 -15.74
C VAL A 64 1.73 -0.90 -16.33
N ALA A 65 1.38 0.06 -17.20
CA ALA A 65 0.07 0.06 -17.85
C ALA A 65 -0.08 -1.12 -18.83
N HIS A 66 1.00 -1.47 -19.53
CA HIS A 66 0.99 -2.51 -20.54
C HIS A 66 2.15 -3.49 -20.31
N PRO A 67 1.89 -4.72 -19.86
CA PRO A 67 2.96 -5.70 -19.61
C PRO A 67 3.64 -6.20 -20.89
N VAL A 68 3.03 -5.95 -22.04
CA VAL A 68 3.58 -6.28 -23.36
C VAL A 68 3.42 -5.09 -24.30
N MET A 69 4.50 -4.70 -24.98
CA MET A 69 4.57 -3.53 -25.86
C MET A 69 5.14 -3.91 -27.24
N GLY A 70 4.98 -3.01 -28.20
CA GLY A 70 5.69 -3.07 -29.49
C GLY A 70 7.13 -2.57 -29.38
N THR A 71 7.88 -2.60 -30.49
CA THR A 71 9.27 -2.14 -30.57
C THR A 71 9.44 -0.65 -30.30
N ASP A 72 8.38 0.11 -30.50
CA ASP A 72 8.32 1.56 -30.30
C ASP A 72 7.09 1.92 -29.48
N GLY A 73 7.18 2.93 -28.64
CA GLY A 73 6.02 3.40 -27.90
C GLY A 73 6.36 4.20 -26.64
N ALA A 74 5.33 4.38 -25.83
CA ALA A 74 5.43 5.00 -24.52
C ALA A 74 4.71 4.12 -23.49
N GLN A 75 5.46 3.67 -22.48
CA GLN A 75 4.94 2.92 -21.34
C GLN A 75 4.61 3.86 -20.18
N THR A 76 3.41 3.77 -19.66
CA THR A 76 3.09 4.46 -18.42
C THR A 76 3.45 3.56 -17.25
N VAL A 77 4.33 4.06 -16.38
CA VAL A 77 4.74 3.40 -15.15
C VAL A 77 4.06 4.06 -13.97
N PHE A 78 3.65 3.27 -13.00
CA PHE A 78 3.01 3.72 -11.77
C PHE A 78 3.76 3.18 -10.58
N ILE A 79 3.83 3.96 -9.52
CA ILE A 79 4.28 3.48 -8.24
C ILE A 79 3.36 4.01 -7.15
N VAL A 80 3.01 3.13 -6.21
CA VAL A 80 2.24 3.45 -5.01
C VAL A 80 3.16 3.25 -3.82
N VAL A 81 3.29 4.25 -2.99
CA VAL A 81 4.16 4.22 -1.80
C VAL A 81 3.30 4.32 -0.54
N ARG A 82 3.45 3.36 0.34
CA ARG A 82 2.78 3.31 1.64
C ARG A 82 3.81 3.20 2.75
N ASP A 83 3.44 3.65 3.95
CA ASP A 83 4.25 3.54 5.15
C ASP A 83 4.05 2.19 5.87
N GLN A 84 4.65 2.01 7.04
CA GLN A 84 4.53 0.85 7.92
C GLN A 84 3.10 0.54 8.37
N ASN A 85 2.17 1.48 8.26
CA ASN A 85 0.75 1.31 8.59
C ASN A 85 -0.13 1.20 7.34
N LEU A 86 0.50 1.07 6.16
CA LEU A 86 -0.15 1.04 4.86
C LEU A 86 -0.89 2.33 4.50
N LEU A 87 -0.56 3.44 5.15
CA LEU A 87 -1.06 4.76 4.79
C LEU A 87 -0.25 5.34 3.62
N PRO A 88 -0.87 6.13 2.74
CA PRO A 88 -0.17 6.74 1.61
C PRO A 88 0.93 7.70 2.11
N VAL A 89 2.09 7.67 1.44
CA VAL A 89 3.20 8.57 1.71
C VAL A 89 3.24 9.64 0.63
N GLU A 90 2.89 10.86 0.99
CA GLU A 90 2.98 12.02 0.12
C GLU A 90 4.43 12.54 0.02
N SER A 91 4.78 13.11 -1.13
CA SER A 91 6.09 13.74 -1.38
C SER A 91 7.29 12.79 -1.24
N ALA A 92 7.10 11.48 -1.38
CA ALA A 92 8.22 10.55 -1.50
C ALA A 92 8.93 10.76 -2.84
N ALA A 93 10.26 10.80 -2.79
CA ALA A 93 11.07 10.90 -4.00
C ALA A 93 11.25 9.51 -4.63
N VAL A 94 11.08 9.44 -5.95
CA VAL A 94 11.17 8.19 -6.71
C VAL A 94 12.15 8.35 -7.87
N THR A 95 13.12 7.45 -7.94
CA THR A 95 14.05 7.33 -9.06
C THR A 95 13.82 6.00 -9.75
N LEU A 96 13.57 6.04 -11.06
CA LEU A 96 13.45 4.86 -11.92
C LEU A 96 14.76 4.62 -12.66
N VAL A 97 15.25 3.41 -12.64
CA VAL A 97 16.30 2.92 -13.52
C VAL A 97 15.66 1.88 -14.47
N ALA A 98 15.60 2.22 -15.74
CA ALA A 98 15.05 1.34 -16.78
C ALA A 98 16.20 0.72 -17.60
N HIS A 99 16.24 -0.61 -17.63
CA HIS A 99 17.26 -1.38 -18.31
C HIS A 99 16.74 -1.87 -19.66
N PHE A 100 17.02 -1.12 -20.70
CA PHE A 100 16.80 -1.53 -22.09
C PHE A 100 17.97 -2.36 -22.60
N LYS A 101 17.80 -3.08 -23.69
CA LYS A 101 18.89 -3.78 -24.37
C LYS A 101 19.93 -2.77 -24.90
N GLY A 102 21.13 -2.78 -24.30
CA GLY A 102 22.23 -1.88 -24.69
C GLY A 102 22.18 -0.47 -24.11
N GLU A 103 21.15 -0.11 -23.36
CA GLU A 103 21.00 1.21 -22.74
C GLU A 103 20.37 1.11 -21.35
N THR A 104 20.88 1.87 -20.40
CA THR A 104 20.25 2.08 -19.09
C THR A 104 19.89 3.52 -18.93
N ARG A 105 18.64 3.82 -18.60
CA ARG A 105 18.14 5.18 -18.38
C ARG A 105 17.76 5.38 -16.92
N THR A 106 18.23 6.47 -16.34
CA THR A 106 17.81 6.89 -14.99
C THR A 106 16.91 8.10 -15.11
N LEU A 107 15.72 8.02 -14.54
CA LEU A 107 14.66 9.02 -14.62
C LEU A 107 14.16 9.35 -13.22
N LEU A 108 13.86 10.63 -12.99
CA LEU A 108 13.19 11.07 -11.78
C LEU A 108 11.68 11.13 -12.05
N LEU A 109 10.90 10.45 -11.25
CA LEU A 109 9.46 10.60 -11.27
C LEU A 109 9.05 11.87 -10.50
N PRO A 110 7.86 12.42 -10.79
CA PRO A 110 7.24 13.38 -9.88
C PRO A 110 7.18 12.80 -8.46
N PRO A 111 7.33 13.61 -7.40
CA PRO A 111 7.08 13.15 -6.05
C PRO A 111 5.67 12.56 -5.93
N THR A 112 5.49 11.60 -5.03
CA THR A 112 4.16 11.00 -4.80
C THR A 112 3.15 12.05 -4.33
N ASP A 113 1.90 11.91 -4.79
CA ASP A 113 0.77 12.76 -4.44
C ASP A 113 0.19 12.43 -3.04
N GLU A 114 -0.93 13.05 -2.68
CA GLU A 114 -1.67 12.82 -1.42
C GLU A 114 -2.18 11.38 -1.26
N HIS A 115 -2.26 10.62 -2.36
CA HIS A 115 -2.63 9.20 -2.37
C HIS A 115 -1.41 8.27 -2.36
N GLY A 116 -0.21 8.83 -2.29
CA GLY A 116 1.06 8.10 -2.34
C GLY A 116 1.40 7.60 -3.74
N VAL A 117 0.83 8.17 -4.80
CA VAL A 117 0.99 7.72 -6.19
C VAL A 117 1.93 8.64 -6.96
N SER A 118 2.82 8.05 -7.75
CA SER A 118 3.58 8.75 -8.76
C SER A 118 3.51 8.02 -10.10
N THR A 119 3.53 8.78 -11.18
CA THR A 119 3.35 8.28 -12.54
C THR A 119 4.34 8.94 -13.49
N LEU A 120 4.88 8.18 -14.45
CA LEU A 120 5.76 8.67 -15.50
C LEU A 120 5.46 7.96 -16.80
N GLU A 121 5.57 8.69 -17.92
CA GLU A 121 5.57 8.13 -19.26
C GLU A 121 7.00 7.89 -19.73
N LEU A 122 7.34 6.63 -20.02
CA LEU A 122 8.65 6.16 -20.47
C LEU A 122 8.57 5.86 -21.97
N SER A 123 9.06 6.78 -22.80
CA SER A 123 9.13 6.60 -24.24
C SER A 123 10.38 5.81 -24.64
N PHE A 124 10.23 4.93 -25.64
CA PHE A 124 11.32 4.15 -26.20
C PHE A 124 11.10 3.89 -27.69
N GLN A 125 12.19 3.60 -28.41
CA GLN A 125 12.19 3.34 -29.85
C GLN A 125 13.21 2.26 -30.18
N ASP A 126 13.04 1.59 -31.33
CA ASP A 126 13.97 0.61 -31.90
C ASP A 126 14.37 -0.52 -30.94
N GLN A 127 13.42 -0.99 -30.10
CA GLN A 127 13.68 -2.11 -29.21
C GLN A 127 13.51 -3.45 -29.92
N ASP A 128 14.40 -4.41 -29.63
CA ASP A 128 14.34 -5.75 -30.22
C ASP A 128 13.15 -6.56 -29.68
N PRO A 129 12.35 -7.22 -30.55
CA PRO A 129 11.32 -8.16 -30.10
C PRO A 129 11.89 -9.29 -29.23
N GLY A 130 11.13 -9.70 -28.22
CA GLY A 130 11.54 -10.73 -27.25
C GLY A 130 12.39 -10.19 -26.09
N THR A 131 12.69 -8.90 -26.06
CA THR A 131 13.44 -8.26 -24.98
C THR A 131 12.52 -8.01 -23.78
N GLU A 132 13.03 -8.26 -22.59
CA GLU A 132 12.43 -7.82 -21.33
C GLU A 132 13.12 -6.53 -20.88
N VAL A 133 12.32 -5.55 -20.46
CA VAL A 133 12.81 -4.28 -19.92
C VAL A 133 12.58 -4.31 -18.42
N ASP A 134 13.66 -4.41 -17.65
CA ASP A 134 13.62 -4.39 -16.20
C ASP A 134 13.55 -2.95 -15.69
N LEU A 135 12.70 -2.72 -14.71
CA LEU A 135 12.44 -1.44 -14.07
C LEU A 135 12.77 -1.53 -12.57
N GLU A 136 13.75 -0.77 -12.12
CA GLU A 136 14.10 -0.66 -10.72
C GLU A 136 13.70 0.72 -10.17
N TYR A 137 12.92 0.72 -9.10
CA TYR A 137 12.43 1.95 -8.47
C TYR A 137 13.09 2.11 -7.10
N PHE A 138 13.83 3.17 -6.93
CA PHE A 138 14.40 3.60 -5.65
C PHE A 138 13.51 4.66 -5.05
N VAL A 139 13.00 4.42 -3.87
CA VAL A 139 12.02 5.28 -3.19
C VAL A 139 12.59 5.76 -1.88
N SER A 140 12.50 7.06 -1.63
CA SER A 140 12.94 7.63 -0.36
C SER A 140 11.92 8.62 0.23
N SER A 141 11.82 8.60 1.56
CA SER A 141 11.07 9.59 2.34
C SER A 141 11.82 9.84 3.65
N GLY A 142 12.25 11.08 3.86
CA GLY A 142 13.13 11.42 4.98
C GLY A 142 14.44 10.63 4.92
N THR A 143 14.71 9.82 5.94
CA THR A 143 15.90 8.97 6.03
C THR A 143 15.68 7.54 5.56
N VAL A 144 14.44 7.18 5.24
CA VAL A 144 14.08 5.82 4.80
C VAL A 144 14.30 5.70 3.29
N LEU A 145 15.00 4.65 2.88
CA LEU A 145 15.25 4.29 1.50
C LEU A 145 14.88 2.83 1.28
N THR A 146 14.17 2.55 0.20
CA THR A 146 13.81 1.19 -0.20
C THR A 146 13.79 1.07 -1.72
N MET A 147 13.61 -0.15 -2.24
CA MET A 147 13.50 -0.38 -3.67
C MET A 147 12.40 -1.40 -3.99
N THR A 148 11.85 -1.28 -5.19
CA THR A 148 10.96 -2.28 -5.78
C THR A 148 11.27 -2.45 -7.26
N ARG A 149 10.75 -3.51 -7.87
CA ARG A 149 10.99 -3.83 -9.29
C ARG A 149 9.69 -4.18 -9.98
N ASP A 150 9.69 -3.95 -11.29
CA ASP A 150 8.67 -4.40 -12.23
C ASP A 150 9.33 -4.60 -13.60
N SER A 151 8.64 -5.16 -14.57
CA SER A 151 9.14 -5.31 -15.93
C SER A 151 8.02 -5.28 -16.95
N PHE A 152 8.38 -5.04 -18.22
CA PHE A 152 7.50 -5.26 -19.35
C PHE A 152 8.28 -5.90 -20.50
N ARG A 153 7.55 -6.50 -21.44
CA ARG A 153 8.17 -7.21 -22.55
C ARG A 153 7.89 -6.53 -23.89
N ILE A 154 8.92 -6.43 -24.72
CA ILE A 154 8.81 -6.07 -26.13
C ILE A 154 8.54 -7.34 -26.93
N TRP A 155 7.44 -7.38 -27.68
CA TRP A 155 7.03 -8.63 -28.31
C TRP A 155 6.99 -8.57 -29.85
N TRP A 156 6.56 -7.45 -30.43
CA TRP A 156 6.43 -7.27 -31.89
C TRP A 156 7.02 -5.97 -32.40
#